data_7ec579d84c38a0a104a6e7ca4b9b0c72
#
_entry.id   7ec579d84c38a0a104a6e7ca4b9b0c72
#
_cell.length_a   1.000
_cell.length_b   1.000
_cell.length_c   1.000
_cell.angle_alpha   90.00
_cell.angle_beta   90.00
_cell.angle_gamma   90.00
#
_symmetry.space_group_name_H-M   'P 1'
#
loop_
_entity.id
_entity.type
_entity.pdbx_description
1 polymer ?
#
loop_
_entity_poly.entity_id
_entity_poly.type
_entity_poly.pdbx_seq_one_letter_code
_entity_poly.pdbx_strand_id
1 'polypeptide(L)' 'PNVAEAFRWYEKGAEMEEAASWYHLGICYAEGLGTEVNRDKALEYLYRAYAAEYPGALEYITDNMEIRLQ' A
#
# COMPACT_ATOMS: atom_id res chain seq x y z
N PRO A 1 -6.79 8.02 16.40
CA PRO A 1 -5.68 7.61 15.54
C PRO A 1 -5.29 8.72 14.59
N ASN A 2 -3.98 8.89 14.44
CA ASN A 2 -3.43 9.95 13.64
C ASN A 2 -2.92 9.35 12.32
N VAL A 3 -3.66 9.59 11.23
CA VAL A 3 -3.30 8.98 9.94
C VAL A 3 -1.98 9.51 9.40
N ALA A 4 -1.64 10.78 9.69
CA ALA A 4 -0.36 11.33 9.24
C ALA A 4 0.80 10.61 9.93
N GLU A 5 0.66 10.31 11.21
CA GLU A 5 1.67 9.59 11.95
C GLU A 5 1.81 8.15 11.45
N ALA A 6 0.66 7.49 11.22
CA ALA A 6 0.68 6.13 10.68
C ALA A 6 1.36 6.09 9.32
N PHE A 7 1.07 7.08 8.47
CA PHE A 7 1.70 7.15 7.16
C PHE A 7 3.23 7.20 7.28
N ARG A 8 3.74 8.01 8.21
CA ARG A 8 5.19 8.11 8.41
C ARG A 8 5.79 6.79 8.89
N TRP A 9 5.08 6.08 9.75
CA TRP A 9 5.53 4.76 10.20
C TRP A 9 5.62 3.79 9.04
N TYR A 10 4.62 3.81 8.16
CA TYR A 10 4.63 2.92 7.00
C TYR A 10 5.74 3.30 6.03
N GLU A 11 6.03 4.60 5.88
CA GLU A 11 7.16 5.01 5.04
C GLU A 11 8.47 4.44 5.58
N LYS A 12 8.64 4.49 6.89
CA LYS A 12 9.85 3.92 7.50
C LYS A 12 9.95 2.43 7.28
N GLY A 13 8.85 1.72 7.50
CA GLY A 13 8.84 0.27 7.27
C GLY A 13 9.10 -0.08 5.83
N ALA A 14 8.58 0.73 4.91
CA ALA A 14 8.79 0.50 3.47
C ALA A 14 10.27 0.66 3.11
N GLU A 15 10.96 1.62 3.72
CA GLU A 15 12.40 1.77 3.50
C GLU A 15 13.18 0.55 3.99
N MET A 16 12.64 -0.12 5.01
CA MET A 16 13.23 -1.34 5.55
C MET A 16 12.74 -2.59 4.82
N GLU A 17 12.01 -2.39 3.73
CA GLU A 17 11.52 -3.47 2.86
C GLU A 17 10.59 -4.44 3.60
N GLU A 18 9.77 -3.92 4.50
CA GLU A 18 8.76 -4.72 5.19
C GLU A 18 7.51 -4.81 4.32
N ALA A 19 7.12 -6.02 3.96
CA ALA A 19 5.98 -6.21 3.05
C ALA A 19 4.70 -5.64 3.63
N ALA A 20 4.47 -5.78 4.93
CA ALA A 20 3.29 -5.21 5.57
C ALA A 20 3.25 -3.69 5.39
N SER A 21 4.41 -3.05 5.48
CA SER A 21 4.49 -1.59 5.31
C SER A 21 4.21 -1.20 3.87
N TRP A 22 4.72 -1.96 2.91
CA TRP A 22 4.38 -1.73 1.50
C TRP A 22 2.87 -1.78 1.29
N TYR A 23 2.23 -2.80 1.86
CA TYR A 23 0.78 -2.97 1.73
C TYR A 23 0.04 -1.77 2.32
N HIS A 24 0.36 -1.40 3.56
CA HIS A 24 -0.33 -0.29 4.21
C HIS A 24 -0.01 1.05 3.56
N LEU A 25 1.24 1.25 3.14
CA LEU A 25 1.61 2.48 2.46
C LEU A 25 0.86 2.61 1.13
N GLY A 26 0.73 1.49 0.41
CA GLY A 26 -0.06 1.48 -0.81
C GLY A 26 -1.50 1.88 -0.58
N ILE A 27 -2.11 1.37 0.49
CA ILE A 27 -3.48 1.72 0.84
C ILE A 27 -3.58 3.21 1.20
N CYS A 28 -2.58 3.75 1.89
CA CYS A 28 -2.57 5.17 2.22
C CYS A 28 -2.60 6.03 0.96
N TYR A 29 -1.80 5.68 -0.03
CA TYR A 29 -1.83 6.43 -1.29
C TYR A 29 -3.13 6.21 -2.06
N ALA A 30 -3.70 5.01 -2.00
CA ALA A 30 -4.93 4.73 -2.71
C ALA A 30 -6.12 5.51 -2.13
N GLU A 31 -6.16 5.68 -0.81
CA GLU A 31 -7.31 6.26 -0.13
C GLU A 31 -7.05 7.66 0.42
N GLY A 32 -5.82 8.15 0.29
CA GLY A 32 -5.50 9.49 0.78
C GLY A 32 -5.41 9.55 2.29
N LEU A 33 -4.83 8.54 2.92
CA LEU A 33 -4.69 8.49 4.38
C LEU A 33 -3.32 9.02 4.77
N GLY A 34 -3.28 10.22 5.34
CA GLY A 34 -2.04 10.85 5.74
C GLY A 34 -1.25 11.43 4.58
N THR A 35 -1.76 11.36 3.38
CA THR A 35 -1.13 11.88 2.17
C THR A 35 -2.22 12.13 1.15
N GLU A 36 -1.89 12.80 0.05
CA GLU A 36 -2.83 12.93 -1.05
C GLU A 36 -2.96 11.60 -1.78
N VAL A 37 -4.12 11.39 -2.40
CA VAL A 37 -4.34 10.21 -3.23
C VAL A 37 -3.33 10.23 -4.37
N ASN A 38 -2.67 9.08 -4.59
CA ASN A 38 -1.74 8.91 -5.69
C ASN A 38 -1.82 7.47 -6.15
N ARG A 39 -2.58 7.26 -7.24
CA ARG A 39 -2.85 5.90 -7.72
C ARG A 39 -1.57 5.19 -8.17
N ASP A 40 -0.67 5.90 -8.83
CA ASP A 40 0.56 5.29 -9.33
C ASP A 40 1.43 4.78 -8.19
N LYS A 41 1.58 5.59 -7.14
CA LYS A 41 2.36 5.17 -5.98
C LYS A 41 1.65 4.04 -5.23
N ALA A 42 0.32 4.10 -5.15
CA ALA A 42 -0.44 3.03 -4.52
C ALA A 42 -0.15 1.70 -5.20
N LEU A 43 -0.20 1.67 -6.53
CA LEU A 43 0.05 0.46 -7.27
C LEU A 43 1.49 -0.02 -7.12
N GLU A 44 2.43 0.92 -7.10
CA GLU A 44 3.84 0.56 -6.93
C GLU A 44 4.04 -0.24 -5.64
N TYR A 45 3.51 0.25 -4.52
CA TYR A 45 3.70 -0.40 -3.24
C TYR A 45 2.85 -1.67 -3.11
N LEU A 46 1.63 -1.62 -3.63
CA LEU A 46 0.76 -2.81 -3.59
C LEU A 46 1.34 -3.95 -4.41
N TYR A 47 1.94 -3.65 -5.56
CA TYR A 47 2.58 -4.70 -6.37
C TYR A 47 3.78 -5.30 -5.65
N ARG A 48 4.55 -4.47 -4.93
CA ARG A 48 5.66 -5.00 -4.13
C ARG A 48 5.16 -5.95 -3.06
N ALA A 49 4.08 -5.57 -2.37
CA ALA A 49 3.49 -6.43 -1.36
C ALA A 49 2.97 -7.72 -1.98
N TYR A 50 2.33 -7.62 -3.15
CA TYR A 50 1.83 -8.78 -3.87
C TYR A 50 2.98 -9.72 -4.26
N ALA A 51 4.06 -9.16 -4.77
CA ALA A 51 5.22 -9.97 -5.16
C ALA A 51 5.85 -10.67 -3.96
N ALA A 52 5.76 -10.06 -2.79
CA ALA A 52 6.23 -10.67 -1.54
C ALA A 52 5.19 -11.61 -0.93
N GLU A 53 4.08 -11.83 -1.64
CA GLU A 53 3.01 -12.73 -1.20
C GLU A 53 2.37 -12.30 0.11
N TYR A 54 2.29 -10.98 0.32
CA TYR A 54 1.66 -10.48 1.54
C TYR A 54 0.15 -10.75 1.50
N PRO A 55 -0.42 -11.33 2.57
CA PRO A 55 -1.86 -11.65 2.58
C PRO A 55 -2.71 -10.39 2.40
N GLY A 56 -3.67 -10.47 1.48
CA GLY A 56 -4.59 -9.37 1.24
C GLY A 56 -4.18 -8.43 0.13
N ALA A 57 -2.90 -8.47 -0.32
CA ALA A 57 -2.45 -7.54 -1.35
C ALA A 57 -3.16 -7.77 -2.67
N LEU A 58 -3.27 -9.03 -3.10
CA LEU A 58 -3.97 -9.36 -4.35
C LEU A 58 -5.43 -8.91 -4.28
N GLU A 59 -6.10 -9.23 -3.20
CA GLU A 59 -7.51 -8.91 -3.03
C GLU A 59 -7.72 -7.40 -3.07
N TYR A 60 -6.84 -6.64 -2.41
CA TYR A 60 -6.99 -5.19 -2.41
C TYR A 60 -6.83 -4.64 -3.83
N ILE A 61 -5.84 -5.13 -4.57
CA ILE A 61 -5.59 -4.67 -5.94
C ILE A 61 -6.80 -4.94 -6.83
N THR A 62 -7.34 -6.16 -6.78
CA THR A 62 -8.45 -6.52 -7.64
C THR A 62 -9.74 -5.84 -7.22
N ASP A 63 -9.99 -5.72 -5.91
CA ASP A 63 -11.27 -5.21 -5.42
C ASP A 63 -11.32 -3.69 -5.40
N ASN A 64 -10.18 -3.02 -5.21
CA ASN A 64 -10.19 -1.57 -5.00
C ASN A 64 -9.49 -0.80 -6.10
N MET A 65 -8.58 -1.44 -6.83
CA MET A 65 -7.84 -0.76 -7.89
C MET A 65 -8.35 -1.14 -9.28
N GLU A 66 -9.35 -2.01 -9.33
CA GLU A 66 -9.99 -2.43 -10.58
C GLU A 66 -9.02 -3.07 -11.57
N ILE A 67 -8.03 -3.79 -11.04
CA ILE A 67 -7.03 -4.48 -11.84
C ILE A 67 -7.11 -5.96 -11.52
N ARG A 68 -7.16 -6.79 -12.56
CA ARG A 68 -7.22 -8.24 -12.38
C ARG A 68 -5.84 -8.82 -12.65
N LEU A 69 -5.32 -9.52 -11.65
CA LEU A 69 -4.05 -10.21 -11.74
C LEU A 69 -4.30 -11.71 -11.81
N GLN A 70 -3.49 -12.40 -12.60
CA GLN A 70 -3.65 -13.84 -12.78
C GLN A 70 -2.49 -14.60 -12.22
#